data_306d3a6b8663e20a6873600babe8b5b7
#
_entry.id   306d3a6b8663e20a6873600babe8b5b7
#
_cell.length_a   1.000
_cell.length_b   1.000
_cell.length_c   1.000
_cell.angle_alpha   90.00
_cell.angle_beta   90.00
_cell.angle_gamma   90.00
#
_symmetry.space_group_name_H-M   'P 1'
#
loop_
_entity.id
_entity.type
_entity.pdbx_description
1 polymer ?
#
loop_
_entity_poly.entity_id
_entity_poly.type
_entity_poly.pdbx_seq_one_letter_code
_entity_poly.pdbx_strand_id
1 'polypeptide(L)'
;MKATRIYTLLALLLMAGGIHLQAQLRIDWQQTYGGQLPNCDDEAWGIAPTDDGYLVAGVGRSPISGMVTCDFGQQATGNWLLKIGYHGELLWQTCYPAIYPLDLDRSIANKNVYYSIGEGRYPTTGKASLCMAKYDSEGELLWSRNLGNENYSFPYEKYGCATTDGGVIGGAQLTFSEGGDIGLYYGQSDGWITKLDSLGQVEWEISIGTTGTEFIHHLSNAADGGYYAFLSGYTIGDGSIEACDIHVGLYTNDNILVKLSHQGEVEWTRCYGGSNSENSYCLMELGNGLILAGNSDSEDGDLQDANYHLGYWHTGVRTTDVWLLRTDMDGNILWSRCYGGSGFDTPWRVFQNVDGGFTVFGLTESKDGDVQSAQNLIYPTGDLGRKIWMFRTDANGNLLWERAIGHTMCSRIGIGDVLKESDREYVIAATSETMLGEHNGDYYCTNDTLFDGHTMNYWVLHVTDTVDYTTYQVPEWQQPQERTSQVYPNPTNNTVRIVLPEDALVDEVQFYNALGQLVKTVRGTNEIEVADLVEGVYMLRIMDADGICHAARLVVKE
;
A
#
# COMPACT_ATOMS: atom_id res chain seq x y z
N MET A 1 -39.06 1.55 48.28
CA MET A 1 -38.95 2.23 46.98
C MET A 1 -37.67 3.07 46.87
N LYS A 2 -36.49 2.55 47.20
CA LYS A 2 -35.19 3.25 47.00
C LYS A 2 -34.06 2.36 46.48
N ALA A 3 -34.32 1.08 46.24
CA ALA A 3 -33.29 0.14 45.76
C ALA A 3 -33.29 -0.07 44.22
N THR A 4 -34.36 0.31 43.52
CA THR A 4 -34.55 0.00 42.09
C THR A 4 -33.98 1.08 41.14
N ARG A 5 -33.54 2.24 41.66
CA ARG A 5 -32.98 3.33 40.84
C ARG A 5 -31.45 3.33 40.69
N ILE A 6 -30.75 2.54 41.50
CA ILE A 6 -29.27 2.48 41.45
C ILE A 6 -28.80 1.49 40.39
N TYR A 7 -29.56 0.43 40.11
CA TYR A 7 -29.19 -0.56 39.09
C TYR A 7 -29.42 -0.08 37.66
N THR A 8 -30.35 0.86 37.44
CA THR A 8 -30.60 1.42 36.11
C THR A 8 -29.56 2.47 35.70
N LEU A 9 -28.88 3.12 36.65
CA LEU A 9 -27.80 4.07 36.34
C LEU A 9 -26.45 3.36 36.14
N LEU A 10 -26.21 2.20 36.76
CA LEU A 10 -25.02 1.39 36.53
C LEU A 10 -25.07 0.62 35.17
N ALA A 11 -26.26 0.24 34.74
CA ALA A 11 -26.46 -0.41 33.44
C ALA A 11 -26.35 0.58 32.26
N LEU A 12 -26.65 1.87 32.45
CA LEU A 12 -26.50 2.91 31.44
C LEU A 12 -25.05 3.46 31.32
N LEU A 13 -24.23 3.27 32.36
CA LEU A 13 -22.79 3.62 32.32
C LEU A 13 -21.92 2.50 31.75
N LEU A 14 -22.45 1.27 31.63
CA LEU A 14 -21.76 0.14 30.99
C LEU A 14 -22.06 0.01 29.47
N MET A 15 -22.99 0.79 28.93
CA MET A 15 -23.34 0.77 27.51
C MET A 15 -22.69 1.89 26.66
N ALA A 16 -21.88 2.76 27.27
CA ALA A 16 -21.18 3.86 26.56
C ALA A 16 -19.65 3.75 26.56
N GLY A 17 -19.13 2.62 27.00
CA GLY A 17 -17.68 2.36 26.92
C GLY A 17 -17.41 1.28 25.89
N GLY A 18 -17.40 1.63 24.62
CA GLY A 18 -16.57 0.89 23.67
C GLY A 18 -15.15 0.89 24.24
N ILE A 19 -14.64 -0.28 24.63
CA ILE A 19 -13.22 -0.43 24.97
C ILE A 19 -12.49 -0.24 23.65
N HIS A 20 -12.18 1.01 23.30
CA HIS A 20 -11.14 1.25 22.31
C HIS A 20 -9.87 0.68 22.93
N LEU A 21 -9.38 -0.42 22.39
CA LEU A 21 -8.03 -0.89 22.65
C LEU A 21 -7.12 0.29 22.29
N GLN A 22 -6.54 0.94 23.30
CA GLN A 22 -5.49 1.91 23.04
C GLN A 22 -4.35 1.12 22.41
N ALA A 23 -4.14 1.32 21.12
CA ALA A 23 -3.02 0.73 20.41
C ALA A 23 -1.74 1.08 21.17
N GLN A 24 -1.03 0.07 21.61
CA GLN A 24 0.29 0.23 22.15
C GLN A 24 1.27 0.04 21.00
N LEU A 25 1.38 1.05 20.15
CA LEU A 25 2.46 1.10 19.19
C LEU A 25 3.74 1.45 19.95
N ARG A 26 4.74 0.60 19.85
CA ARG A 26 6.07 0.85 20.40
C ARG A 26 7.02 1.22 19.27
N ILE A 27 7.74 2.31 19.43
CA ILE A 27 8.90 2.62 18.59
C ILE A 27 10.10 1.93 19.26
N ASP A 28 10.65 0.92 18.61
CA ASP A 28 11.77 0.15 19.14
C ASP A 28 13.08 0.89 18.99
N TRP A 29 13.25 1.53 17.84
CA TRP A 29 14.33 2.48 17.56
C TRP A 29 13.88 3.46 16.46
N GLN A 30 14.54 4.58 16.41
CA GLN A 30 14.43 5.55 15.33
C GLN A 30 15.77 6.25 15.14
N GLN A 31 16.08 6.59 13.90
CA GLN A 31 17.32 7.26 13.54
C GLN A 31 17.09 8.21 12.38
N THR A 32 17.81 9.32 12.39
CA THR A 32 17.89 10.22 11.24
C THR A 32 19.23 10.19 10.56
N TYR A 33 19.17 10.41 9.26
CA TYR A 33 20.33 10.52 8.41
C TYR A 33 20.17 11.77 7.55
N GLY A 34 21.19 12.61 7.49
CA GLY A 34 21.15 13.82 6.69
C GLY A 34 22.33 14.74 6.90
N GLY A 35 22.38 15.77 6.09
CA GLY A 35 23.33 16.86 6.22
C GLY A 35 22.94 17.83 7.33
N GLN A 36 23.88 18.76 7.66
CA GLN A 36 23.67 19.79 8.68
C GLN A 36 23.49 21.20 8.10
N LEU A 37 23.46 21.31 6.76
CA LEU A 37 23.32 22.63 6.14
C LEU A 37 21.86 22.97 5.90
N PRO A 38 21.42 24.21 6.15
CA PRO A 38 20.06 24.64 5.93
C PRO A 38 19.69 24.63 4.43
N ASN A 39 18.43 24.36 4.14
CA ASN A 39 17.86 24.28 2.79
C ASN A 39 18.45 23.17 1.90
N CYS A 40 18.99 22.12 2.51
CA CYS A 40 19.45 20.92 1.83
C CYS A 40 18.54 19.77 2.25
N ASP A 41 17.56 19.45 1.42
CA ASP A 41 16.56 18.43 1.72
C ASP A 41 17.06 17.06 1.28
N ASP A 42 17.13 16.12 2.22
CA ASP A 42 17.39 14.71 1.97
C ASP A 42 16.09 13.94 2.21
N GLU A 43 15.60 13.25 1.19
CA GLU A 43 14.26 12.61 1.19
C GLU A 43 14.39 11.10 0.98
N ALA A 44 14.00 10.29 1.99
CA ALA A 44 13.91 8.84 1.86
C ALA A 44 12.67 8.44 1.06
N TRP A 45 12.84 7.52 0.10
CA TRP A 45 11.76 7.10 -0.79
C TRP A 45 11.57 5.59 -0.87
N GLY A 46 12.57 4.78 -0.61
CA GLY A 46 12.47 3.34 -0.68
C GLY A 46 13.27 2.64 0.40
N ILE A 47 12.80 1.48 0.86
CA ILE A 47 13.49 0.60 1.80
C ILE A 47 13.35 -0.85 1.40
N ALA A 48 14.46 -1.58 1.40
CA ALA A 48 14.48 -3.01 1.10
C ALA A 48 15.24 -3.80 2.18
N PRO A 49 14.82 -5.04 2.49
CA PRO A 49 15.49 -5.87 3.47
C PRO A 49 16.82 -6.40 2.92
N THR A 50 17.82 -6.53 3.79
CA THR A 50 19.08 -7.20 3.49
C THR A 50 19.30 -8.36 4.47
N ASP A 51 20.41 -9.07 4.36
CA ASP A 51 20.66 -10.20 5.24
C ASP A 51 21.14 -9.78 6.66
N ASP A 52 21.54 -8.51 6.82
CA ASP A 52 22.09 -7.93 8.06
C ASP A 52 21.51 -6.54 8.43
N GLY A 53 20.35 -6.19 7.83
CA GLY A 53 19.66 -4.93 8.09
C GLY A 53 18.84 -4.46 6.90
N TYR A 54 18.98 -3.20 6.51
CA TYR A 54 18.16 -2.58 5.47
C TYR A 54 18.99 -1.73 4.52
N LEU A 55 18.56 -1.68 3.28
CA LEU A 55 19.02 -0.74 2.28
C LEU A 55 17.96 0.36 2.14
N VAL A 56 18.35 1.62 2.30
CA VAL A 56 17.44 2.78 2.16
C VAL A 56 17.95 3.64 1.02
N ALA A 57 17.06 3.97 0.10
CA ALA A 57 17.36 4.84 -1.03
C ALA A 57 16.48 6.09 -1.01
N GLY A 58 17.03 7.16 -1.52
CA GLY A 58 16.31 8.41 -1.64
C GLY A 58 17.10 9.50 -2.32
N VAL A 59 16.56 10.69 -2.32
CA VAL A 59 17.21 11.85 -2.93
C VAL A 59 18.04 12.57 -1.87
N GLY A 60 19.35 12.64 -2.10
CA GLY A 60 20.26 13.47 -1.32
C GLY A 60 20.50 14.79 -2.03
N ARG A 61 20.39 15.89 -1.29
CA ARG A 61 20.70 17.26 -1.75
C ARG A 61 21.71 17.96 -0.84
N SER A 62 22.07 17.32 0.25
CA SER A 62 23.08 17.86 1.16
C SER A 62 24.48 17.68 0.59
N PRO A 63 25.32 18.73 0.57
CA PRO A 63 26.75 18.56 0.34
C PRO A 63 27.37 17.78 1.51
N ILE A 64 28.65 17.39 1.37
CA ILE A 64 29.38 16.68 2.42
C ILE A 64 29.29 17.47 3.73
N SER A 65 28.42 17.04 4.62
CA SER A 65 28.17 17.64 5.93
C SER A 65 27.38 16.68 6.82
N GLY A 66 27.55 16.79 8.14
CA GLY A 66 26.84 15.91 9.06
C GLY A 66 27.15 14.44 8.82
N MET A 67 26.12 13.65 8.53
CA MET A 67 26.25 12.22 8.22
C MET A 67 26.53 11.96 6.74
N VAL A 68 26.36 12.94 5.86
CA VAL A 68 26.63 12.78 4.42
C VAL A 68 28.14 12.85 4.17
N THR A 69 28.73 11.72 3.80
CA THR A 69 30.19 11.62 3.55
C THR A 69 30.56 11.36 2.09
N CYS A 70 29.57 11.05 1.24
CA CYS A 70 29.75 10.88 -0.20
C CYS A 70 29.39 12.16 -0.98
N ASP A 71 29.87 12.29 -2.19
CA ASP A 71 29.74 13.49 -3.03
C ASP A 71 28.85 13.21 -4.24
N PHE A 72 27.85 14.05 -4.46
CA PHE A 72 26.99 14.02 -5.65
C PHE A 72 27.64 14.70 -6.87
N GLY A 73 28.88 15.16 -6.77
CA GLY A 73 29.59 15.83 -7.82
C GLY A 73 29.01 17.19 -8.20
N GLN A 74 29.19 17.57 -9.48
CA GLN A 74 28.72 18.87 -9.98
C GLN A 74 27.18 19.02 -10.02
N GLN A 75 26.45 17.92 -9.93
CA GLN A 75 24.97 17.92 -9.96
C GLN A 75 24.36 18.32 -8.61
N ALA A 76 25.11 18.27 -7.54
CA ALA A 76 24.71 18.57 -6.17
C ALA A 76 23.49 17.79 -5.64
N THR A 77 22.94 16.86 -6.43
CA THR A 77 21.79 16.00 -6.05
C THR A 77 21.89 14.64 -6.74
N GLY A 78 21.32 13.62 -6.12
CA GLY A 78 21.29 12.28 -6.69
C GLY A 78 20.74 11.24 -5.70
N ASN A 79 20.92 9.96 -6.05
CA ASN A 79 20.58 8.86 -5.15
C ASN A 79 21.60 8.82 -4.00
N TRP A 80 21.08 8.93 -2.80
CA TRP A 80 21.82 8.64 -1.59
C TRP A 80 21.36 7.28 -1.06
N LEU A 81 22.23 6.30 -1.19
CA LEU A 81 21.97 4.92 -0.81
C LEU A 81 22.67 4.64 0.52
N LEU A 82 21.89 4.20 1.50
CA LEU A 82 22.35 3.87 2.86
C LEU A 82 22.15 2.40 3.13
N LYS A 83 23.18 1.75 3.67
CA LYS A 83 23.05 0.46 4.34
C LYS A 83 23.01 0.73 5.84
N ILE A 84 21.95 0.27 6.50
CA ILE A 84 21.79 0.37 7.96
C ILE A 84 21.57 -1.01 8.55
N GLY A 85 22.04 -1.23 9.77
CA GLY A 85 21.81 -2.47 10.52
C GLY A 85 20.41 -2.54 11.11
N TYR A 86 20.07 -3.68 11.74
CA TYR A 86 18.75 -3.93 12.33
C TYR A 86 18.36 -2.98 13.47
N HIS A 87 19.30 -2.20 14.01
CA HIS A 87 19.06 -1.22 15.07
C HIS A 87 19.29 0.22 14.60
N GLY A 88 19.36 0.44 13.28
CA GLY A 88 19.51 1.76 12.69
C GLY A 88 20.95 2.30 12.66
N GLU A 89 21.97 1.48 12.97
CA GLU A 89 23.36 1.91 12.81
C GLU A 89 23.74 2.00 11.34
N LEU A 90 24.35 3.11 10.93
CA LEU A 90 24.86 3.29 9.57
C LEU A 90 26.08 2.39 9.35
N LEU A 91 25.97 1.44 8.42
CA LEU A 91 27.06 0.52 8.06
C LEU A 91 27.93 1.08 6.94
N TRP A 92 27.30 1.57 5.88
CA TRP A 92 27.97 2.28 4.79
C TRP A 92 26.98 3.17 4.01
N GLN A 93 27.50 4.03 3.16
CA GLN A 93 26.73 4.89 2.27
C GLN A 93 27.45 5.11 0.96
N THR A 94 26.67 5.34 -0.11
CA THR A 94 27.18 5.71 -1.43
C THR A 94 26.24 6.71 -2.11
N CYS A 95 26.78 7.49 -3.05
CA CYS A 95 26.04 8.51 -3.79
C CYS A 95 26.16 8.28 -5.29
N TYR A 96 25.03 8.35 -5.98
CA TYR A 96 24.97 8.26 -7.43
C TYR A 96 24.32 9.51 -8.02
N PRO A 97 25.09 10.39 -8.70
CA PRO A 97 24.54 11.62 -9.28
C PRO A 97 23.57 11.29 -10.42
N ALA A 98 22.59 12.18 -10.64
CA ALA A 98 21.60 12.10 -11.73
C ALA A 98 20.70 10.85 -11.73
N ILE A 99 20.63 10.12 -10.61
CA ILE A 99 19.62 9.07 -10.33
C ILE A 99 18.83 9.56 -9.13
N TYR A 100 17.51 9.60 -9.23
CA TYR A 100 16.60 10.07 -8.18
C TYR A 100 15.59 8.97 -7.91
N PRO A 101 15.86 8.02 -7.00
CA PRO A 101 14.96 6.91 -6.73
C PRO A 101 13.68 7.41 -6.07
N LEU A 102 12.57 6.84 -6.48
CA LEU A 102 11.26 7.01 -5.87
C LEU A 102 10.70 5.67 -5.34
N ASP A 103 11.40 4.58 -5.67
CA ASP A 103 11.11 3.24 -5.18
C ASP A 103 12.39 2.42 -5.11
N LEU A 104 12.45 1.46 -4.18
CA LEU A 104 13.57 0.53 -4.03
C LEU A 104 13.04 -0.85 -3.70
N ASP A 105 13.40 -1.84 -4.49
CA ASP A 105 12.94 -3.20 -4.29
C ASP A 105 14.08 -4.21 -4.35
N ARG A 106 13.98 -5.26 -3.55
CA ARG A 106 14.89 -6.40 -3.55
C ARG A 106 14.47 -7.39 -4.61
N SER A 107 15.39 -7.85 -5.44
CA SER A 107 15.09 -8.85 -6.46
C SER A 107 14.52 -10.13 -5.86
N ILE A 108 13.38 -10.56 -6.40
CA ILE A 108 12.70 -11.81 -5.99
C ILE A 108 13.55 -13.03 -6.37
N ALA A 109 14.17 -12.99 -7.55
CA ALA A 109 14.99 -14.08 -8.08
C ALA A 109 16.38 -14.16 -7.44
N ASN A 110 16.96 -13.04 -7.02
CA ASN A 110 18.29 -12.98 -6.42
C ASN A 110 18.33 -11.98 -5.26
N LYS A 111 18.30 -12.47 -4.05
CA LYS A 111 18.27 -11.67 -2.82
C LYS A 111 19.49 -10.74 -2.60
N ASN A 112 20.56 -10.89 -3.38
CA ASN A 112 21.74 -10.02 -3.35
C ASN A 112 21.70 -8.91 -4.40
N VAL A 113 20.53 -8.67 -4.99
CA VAL A 113 20.33 -7.66 -6.04
C VAL A 113 19.16 -6.77 -5.66
N TYR A 114 19.32 -5.48 -5.93
CA TYR A 114 18.33 -4.45 -5.65
C TYR A 114 18.08 -3.62 -6.90
N TYR A 115 16.85 -3.15 -7.05
CA TYR A 115 16.43 -2.27 -8.12
C TYR A 115 15.90 -0.97 -7.54
N SER A 116 16.36 0.18 -8.05
CA SER A 116 15.67 1.44 -7.83
C SER A 116 14.96 1.89 -9.10
N ILE A 117 13.77 2.42 -8.92
CA ILE A 117 12.95 3.00 -9.97
C ILE A 117 12.67 4.45 -9.61
N GLY A 118 12.81 5.36 -10.56
CA GLY A 118 12.60 6.76 -10.28
C GLY A 118 12.95 7.69 -11.44
N GLU A 119 13.33 8.91 -11.14
CA GLU A 119 13.77 9.87 -12.12
C GLU A 119 15.26 9.71 -12.43
N GLY A 120 15.60 9.79 -13.69
CA GLY A 120 16.96 10.01 -14.18
C GLY A 120 17.03 11.25 -15.06
N ARG A 121 18.24 11.55 -15.52
CA ARG A 121 18.42 12.65 -16.48
C ARG A 121 19.29 12.19 -17.65
N TYR A 122 18.82 12.47 -18.85
CA TYR A 122 19.62 12.23 -20.05
C TYR A 122 20.88 13.13 -20.04
N PRO A 123 22.09 12.56 -20.14
CA PRO A 123 23.34 13.35 -20.09
C PRO A 123 23.43 14.38 -21.22
N THR A 124 22.81 14.10 -22.37
CA THR A 124 22.83 14.92 -23.58
C THR A 124 21.94 16.16 -23.49
N THR A 125 20.75 16.03 -22.90
CA THR A 125 19.71 17.08 -22.91
C THR A 125 19.38 17.60 -21.52
N GLY A 126 19.75 16.89 -20.46
CA GLY A 126 19.36 17.20 -19.07
C GLY A 126 17.88 16.96 -18.76
N LYS A 127 17.11 16.40 -19.71
CA LYS A 127 15.67 16.12 -19.55
C LYS A 127 15.46 14.95 -18.60
N ALA A 128 14.38 15.02 -17.81
CA ALA A 128 13.97 13.93 -16.91
C ALA A 128 13.50 12.71 -17.72
N SER A 129 13.80 11.52 -17.19
CA SER A 129 13.46 10.22 -17.78
C SER A 129 12.92 9.29 -16.70
N LEU A 130 12.29 8.19 -17.10
CA LEU A 130 12.16 7.04 -16.20
C LEU A 130 13.56 6.41 -16.09
N CYS A 131 14.08 6.31 -14.88
CA CYS A 131 15.36 5.67 -14.61
C CYS A 131 15.14 4.39 -13.80
N MET A 132 15.69 3.30 -14.29
CA MET A 132 15.81 2.06 -13.54
C MET A 132 17.29 1.76 -13.34
N ALA A 133 17.67 1.40 -12.13
CA ALA A 133 19.05 1.08 -11.79
C ALA A 133 19.11 -0.21 -10.95
N LYS A 134 20.18 -0.97 -11.14
CA LYS A 134 20.44 -2.24 -10.46
C LYS A 134 21.70 -2.15 -9.65
N TYR A 135 21.64 -2.62 -8.43
CA TYR A 135 22.75 -2.63 -7.47
C TYR A 135 22.96 -4.05 -6.93
N ASP A 136 24.19 -4.32 -6.52
CA ASP A 136 24.49 -5.52 -5.72
C ASP A 136 24.25 -5.28 -4.21
N SER A 137 24.55 -6.28 -3.38
CA SER A 137 24.41 -6.21 -1.91
C SER A 137 25.38 -5.23 -1.25
N GLU A 138 26.45 -4.85 -1.92
CA GLU A 138 27.44 -3.89 -1.44
C GLU A 138 27.11 -2.45 -1.87
N GLY A 139 25.98 -2.29 -2.60
CA GLY A 139 25.52 -1.02 -3.11
C GLY A 139 26.21 -0.56 -4.38
N GLU A 140 27.04 -1.41 -5.02
CA GLU A 140 27.68 -1.07 -6.28
C GLU A 140 26.69 -1.08 -7.44
N LEU A 141 26.71 -0.02 -8.25
CA LEU A 141 25.85 0.13 -9.42
C LEU A 141 26.26 -0.84 -10.53
N LEU A 142 25.44 -1.83 -10.80
CA LEU A 142 25.68 -2.81 -11.85
C LEU A 142 25.28 -2.26 -13.23
N TRP A 143 24.16 -1.59 -13.30
CA TRP A 143 23.73 -0.83 -14.48
C TRP A 143 22.64 0.20 -14.10
N SER A 144 22.49 1.22 -14.96
CA SER A 144 21.34 2.13 -14.96
C SER A 144 20.86 2.39 -16.38
N ARG A 145 19.56 2.62 -16.55
CA ARG A 145 18.89 2.93 -17.80
C ARG A 145 17.99 4.14 -17.65
N ASN A 146 18.23 5.14 -18.52
CA ASN A 146 17.28 6.23 -18.75
C ASN A 146 16.40 5.84 -19.93
N LEU A 147 15.10 5.78 -19.71
CA LEU A 147 14.10 5.23 -20.63
C LEU A 147 13.10 6.32 -21.01
N GLY A 148 12.56 6.21 -22.21
CA GLY A 148 11.63 7.17 -22.79
C GLY A 148 12.25 7.96 -23.94
N ASN A 149 11.88 9.23 -24.10
CA ASN A 149 12.35 10.08 -25.18
C ASN A 149 13.23 11.21 -24.66
N GLU A 150 14.49 11.28 -25.11
CA GLU A 150 15.47 12.28 -24.65
C GLU A 150 15.12 13.74 -25.02
N ASN A 151 14.15 13.95 -25.90
CA ASN A 151 13.68 15.29 -26.29
C ASN A 151 12.57 15.81 -25.40
N TYR A 152 11.96 14.95 -24.56
CA TYR A 152 10.84 15.30 -23.69
C TYR A 152 11.16 14.96 -22.23
N SER A 153 10.61 15.72 -21.30
CA SER A 153 10.72 15.45 -19.86
C SER A 153 9.55 14.62 -19.39
N PHE A 154 9.82 13.66 -18.51
CA PHE A 154 8.82 12.96 -17.70
C PHE A 154 8.76 13.64 -16.32
N PRO A 155 7.96 14.68 -16.15
CA PRO A 155 8.04 15.54 -14.96
C PRO A 155 7.38 14.93 -13.72
N TYR A 156 6.66 13.81 -13.87
CA TYR A 156 5.80 13.26 -12.84
C TYR A 156 6.29 11.93 -12.29
N GLU A 157 5.63 11.47 -11.26
CA GLU A 157 5.91 10.31 -10.45
C GLU A 157 6.22 9.04 -11.26
N LYS A 158 7.10 8.20 -10.71
CA LYS A 158 7.60 7.00 -11.35
C LYS A 158 7.58 5.87 -10.34
N TYR A 159 6.91 4.79 -10.68
CA TYR A 159 6.69 3.64 -9.82
C TYR A 159 7.15 2.35 -10.50
N GLY A 160 7.46 1.33 -9.70
CA GLY A 160 7.82 0.05 -10.24
C GLY A 160 8.12 -0.98 -9.17
N CYS A 161 8.48 -2.18 -9.61
CA CYS A 161 8.92 -3.25 -8.71
C CYS A 161 9.86 -4.23 -9.41
N ALA A 162 10.64 -4.96 -8.62
CA ALA A 162 11.37 -6.13 -9.09
C ALA A 162 10.39 -7.21 -9.52
N THR A 163 10.70 -7.93 -10.60
CA THR A 163 9.83 -8.97 -11.14
C THR A 163 10.29 -10.38 -10.77
N THR A 164 9.37 -11.33 -10.78
CA THR A 164 9.62 -12.73 -10.35
C THR A 164 10.65 -13.45 -11.22
N ASP A 165 10.83 -13.02 -12.47
CA ASP A 165 11.84 -13.54 -13.41
C ASP A 165 13.24 -12.93 -13.20
N GLY A 166 13.38 -12.03 -12.23
CA GLY A 166 14.65 -11.37 -11.90
C GLY A 166 14.94 -10.10 -12.68
N GLY A 167 13.98 -9.58 -13.44
CA GLY A 167 14.01 -8.28 -14.08
C GLY A 167 13.38 -7.20 -13.21
N VAL A 168 12.92 -6.12 -13.86
CA VAL A 168 12.25 -4.98 -13.23
C VAL A 168 11.19 -4.40 -14.17
N ILE A 169 10.05 -4.01 -13.60
CA ILE A 169 9.00 -3.26 -14.29
C ILE A 169 8.92 -1.86 -13.72
N GLY A 170 8.76 -0.85 -14.57
CA GLY A 170 8.58 0.53 -14.15
C GLY A 170 7.61 1.28 -15.03
N GLY A 171 6.97 2.28 -14.44
CA GLY A 171 6.00 3.12 -15.11
C GLY A 171 6.22 4.60 -14.84
N ALA A 172 5.79 5.41 -15.79
CA ALA A 172 5.84 6.86 -15.72
C ALA A 172 4.65 7.48 -16.45
N GLN A 173 4.34 8.73 -16.16
CA GLN A 173 3.39 9.50 -16.94
C GLN A 173 4.06 10.06 -18.20
N LEU A 174 3.43 9.84 -19.35
CA LEU A 174 3.80 10.44 -20.63
C LEU A 174 2.99 11.71 -20.87
N THR A 175 3.65 12.82 -21.21
CA THR A 175 3.02 14.02 -21.73
C THR A 175 3.57 14.35 -23.13
N PHE A 176 2.72 14.34 -24.15
CA PHE A 176 3.01 14.83 -25.49
C PHE A 176 4.25 14.24 -26.19
N SER A 177 4.48 12.92 -26.17
CA SER A 177 5.66 12.38 -26.86
C SER A 177 5.44 11.06 -27.58
N GLU A 178 5.69 11.06 -28.89
CA GLU A 178 5.94 9.87 -29.67
C GLU A 178 7.46 9.75 -29.96
N GLY A 179 7.97 8.53 -30.00
CA GLY A 179 9.36 8.23 -30.37
C GLY A 179 10.29 7.97 -29.18
N GLY A 180 11.52 7.56 -29.47
CA GLY A 180 12.43 6.96 -28.50
C GLY A 180 11.98 5.53 -28.19
N ASP A 181 11.88 5.19 -26.91
CA ASP A 181 11.38 3.89 -26.44
C ASP A 181 9.83 3.88 -26.33
N ILE A 182 9.11 4.90 -26.82
CA ILE A 182 7.66 5.07 -26.65
C ILE A 182 6.93 4.73 -27.95
N GLY A 183 6.02 3.75 -27.90
CA GLY A 183 5.26 3.28 -29.06
C GLY A 183 4.00 4.09 -29.36
N LEU A 184 2.90 3.81 -28.65
CA LEU A 184 1.59 4.43 -28.88
C LEU A 184 1.29 5.47 -27.82
N TYR A 185 0.54 6.50 -28.20
CA TYR A 185 0.07 7.60 -27.38
C TYR A 185 -1.41 7.88 -27.71
N TYR A 186 -2.27 7.98 -26.69
CA TYR A 186 -3.72 8.05 -26.88
C TYR A 186 -4.31 9.45 -26.60
N GLY A 187 -3.74 10.24 -25.67
CA GLY A 187 -4.41 11.42 -25.21
C GLY A 187 -3.56 12.62 -24.80
N GLN A 188 -3.96 13.29 -23.73
CA GLN A 188 -3.23 14.44 -23.18
C GLN A 188 -2.05 13.98 -22.35
N SER A 189 -2.22 12.85 -21.63
CA SER A 189 -1.19 12.22 -20.83
C SER A 189 -1.57 10.78 -20.55
N ASP A 190 -0.69 9.84 -20.85
CA ASP A 190 -0.92 8.41 -20.70
C ASP A 190 0.01 7.81 -19.64
N GLY A 191 -0.40 6.73 -19.01
CA GLY A 191 0.48 5.87 -18.26
C GLY A 191 1.36 5.04 -19.21
N TRP A 192 2.67 5.09 -19.05
CA TRP A 192 3.61 4.28 -19.83
C TRP A 192 4.33 3.28 -18.91
N ILE A 193 4.35 2.02 -19.31
CA ILE A 193 4.96 0.93 -18.56
C ILE A 193 6.00 0.25 -19.44
N THR A 194 7.16 -0.05 -18.88
CA THR A 194 8.21 -0.81 -19.54
C THR A 194 8.78 -1.88 -18.61
N LYS A 195 9.06 -3.05 -19.17
CA LYS A 195 9.66 -4.19 -18.50
C LYS A 195 11.06 -4.40 -19.02
N LEU A 196 12.03 -4.50 -18.11
CA LEU A 196 13.41 -4.85 -18.41
C LEU A 196 13.75 -6.24 -17.86
N ASP A 197 14.58 -6.96 -18.60
CA ASP A 197 15.21 -8.19 -18.13
C ASP A 197 16.27 -7.91 -17.03
N SER A 198 16.86 -8.95 -16.49
CA SER A 198 17.89 -8.84 -15.45
C SER A 198 19.20 -8.17 -15.91
N LEU A 199 19.40 -7.99 -17.22
CA LEU A 199 20.54 -7.31 -17.85
C LEU A 199 20.22 -5.85 -18.22
N GLY A 200 18.99 -5.39 -17.96
CA GLY A 200 18.52 -4.06 -18.29
C GLY A 200 18.16 -3.87 -19.77
N GLN A 201 17.82 -4.96 -20.48
CA GLN A 201 17.29 -4.86 -21.85
C GLN A 201 15.77 -4.80 -21.80
N VAL A 202 15.18 -3.94 -22.63
CA VAL A 202 13.71 -3.82 -22.76
C VAL A 202 13.16 -5.12 -23.34
N GLU A 203 12.23 -5.76 -22.62
CA GLU A 203 11.50 -6.92 -23.10
C GLU A 203 10.21 -6.50 -23.80
N TRP A 204 9.48 -5.57 -23.21
CA TRP A 204 8.29 -4.96 -23.77
C TRP A 204 7.98 -3.60 -23.14
N GLU A 205 7.11 -2.86 -23.80
CA GLU A 205 6.56 -1.61 -23.33
C GLU A 205 5.10 -1.47 -23.76
N ILE A 206 4.31 -0.72 -23.00
CA ILE A 206 2.91 -0.41 -23.32
C ILE A 206 2.54 0.98 -22.80
N SER A 207 1.73 1.71 -23.58
CA SER A 207 1.02 2.89 -23.10
C SER A 207 -0.42 2.50 -22.73
N ILE A 208 -0.87 2.99 -21.59
CA ILE A 208 -2.22 2.78 -21.07
C ILE A 208 -2.84 4.15 -20.89
N GLY A 209 -3.89 4.40 -21.66
CA GLY A 209 -4.52 5.72 -21.62
C GLY A 209 -5.73 5.82 -22.53
N THR A 210 -6.33 7.03 -22.46
CA THR A 210 -7.49 7.46 -23.24
C THR A 210 -7.18 8.82 -23.86
N THR A 211 -8.18 9.52 -24.43
CA THR A 211 -8.02 10.93 -24.82
C THR A 211 -7.91 11.88 -23.62
N GLY A 212 -8.04 11.37 -22.40
CA GLY A 212 -7.92 12.09 -21.14
C GLY A 212 -6.50 12.17 -20.59
N THR A 213 -6.37 12.02 -19.27
CA THR A 213 -5.09 12.01 -18.55
C THR A 213 -5.10 10.91 -17.52
N GLU A 214 -4.12 10.03 -17.58
CA GLU A 214 -3.93 8.92 -16.67
C GLU A 214 -2.56 8.98 -16.00
N PHE A 215 -2.54 8.70 -14.69
CA PHE A 215 -1.35 8.69 -13.84
C PHE A 215 -1.15 7.30 -13.26
N ILE A 216 0.01 6.71 -13.45
CA ILE A 216 0.39 5.46 -12.78
C ILE A 216 0.85 5.79 -11.36
N HIS A 217 0.30 5.08 -10.37
CA HIS A 217 0.66 5.24 -8.97
C HIS A 217 1.22 3.95 -8.35
N HIS A 218 0.96 2.79 -8.94
CA HIS A 218 1.49 1.54 -8.42
C HIS A 218 1.60 0.46 -9.50
N LEU A 219 2.65 -0.33 -9.42
CA LEU A 219 2.87 -1.54 -10.22
C LEU A 219 3.20 -2.69 -9.28
N SER A 220 2.63 -3.86 -9.53
CA SER A 220 2.96 -5.06 -8.77
C SER A 220 2.91 -6.32 -9.63
N ASN A 221 3.63 -7.37 -9.18
CA ASN A 221 3.52 -8.69 -9.76
C ASN A 221 2.16 -9.30 -9.45
N ALA A 222 1.64 -10.08 -10.39
CA ALA A 222 0.50 -10.96 -10.17
C ALA A 222 0.97 -12.40 -9.97
N ALA A 223 0.23 -13.18 -9.18
CA ALA A 223 0.58 -14.56 -8.86
C ALA A 223 0.59 -15.50 -10.09
N ASP A 224 -0.11 -15.13 -11.15
CA ASP A 224 -0.13 -15.86 -12.43
C ASP A 224 1.07 -15.56 -13.34
N GLY A 225 1.98 -14.67 -12.90
CA GLY A 225 3.15 -14.22 -13.63
C GLY A 225 2.94 -12.97 -14.49
N GLY A 226 1.73 -12.43 -14.54
CA GLY A 226 1.42 -11.12 -15.09
C GLY A 226 1.66 -9.98 -14.11
N TYR A 227 1.00 -8.84 -14.34
CA TYR A 227 1.18 -7.63 -13.52
C TYR A 227 -0.14 -6.92 -13.28
N TYR A 228 -0.18 -6.15 -12.20
CA TYR A 228 -1.23 -5.15 -11.96
C TYR A 228 -0.64 -3.75 -12.07
N ALA A 229 -1.37 -2.86 -12.75
CA ALA A 229 -1.12 -1.43 -12.72
C ALA A 229 -2.33 -0.73 -12.09
N PHE A 230 -2.07 0.16 -11.13
CA PHE A 230 -3.09 0.95 -10.45
C PHE A 230 -2.85 2.41 -10.77
N LEU A 231 -3.82 3.01 -11.46
CA LEU A 231 -3.77 4.35 -12.00
C LEU A 231 -4.91 5.19 -11.43
N SER A 232 -4.77 6.50 -11.51
CA SER A 232 -5.91 7.42 -11.45
C SER A 232 -5.98 8.25 -12.72
N GLY A 233 -7.18 8.67 -13.11
CA GLY A 233 -7.34 9.50 -14.28
C GLY A 233 -8.77 9.90 -14.55
N TYR A 234 -8.94 10.93 -15.39
CA TYR A 234 -10.25 11.28 -15.94
C TYR A 234 -10.31 10.77 -17.37
N THR A 235 -10.98 9.65 -17.55
CA THR A 235 -11.06 8.98 -18.85
C THR A 235 -12.38 9.29 -19.56
N ILE A 236 -12.41 9.15 -20.89
CA ILE A 236 -13.61 9.34 -21.71
C ILE A 236 -14.07 8.01 -22.35
N GLY A 237 -13.51 6.87 -21.87
CA GLY A 237 -13.91 5.53 -22.35
C GLY A 237 -13.50 5.23 -23.79
N ASP A 238 -12.30 5.65 -24.19
CA ASP A 238 -11.67 5.35 -25.48
C ASP A 238 -10.19 4.91 -25.25
N GLY A 239 -9.46 4.65 -26.32
CA GLY A 239 -8.03 4.26 -26.20
C GLY A 239 -7.83 2.80 -25.81
N SER A 240 -6.85 2.54 -24.92
CA SER A 240 -6.51 1.19 -24.45
C SER A 240 -7.35 0.74 -23.25
N ILE A 241 -8.14 1.62 -22.65
CA ILE A 241 -9.00 1.36 -21.51
C ILE A 241 -10.43 1.19 -22.02
N GLU A 242 -10.89 -0.05 -22.18
CA GLU A 242 -12.26 -0.30 -22.61
C GLU A 242 -13.26 -0.01 -21.49
N ALA A 243 -14.27 0.79 -21.85
CA ALA A 243 -15.56 1.00 -21.15
C ALA A 243 -15.52 0.90 -19.61
N CYS A 244 -14.84 1.84 -18.98
CA CYS A 244 -15.10 2.15 -17.60
C CYS A 244 -16.40 2.97 -17.52
N ASP A 245 -17.39 2.53 -16.73
CA ASP A 245 -18.49 3.39 -16.31
C ASP A 245 -17.93 4.41 -15.32
N ILE A 246 -17.37 5.49 -15.86
CA ILE A 246 -16.77 6.58 -15.08
C ILE A 246 -17.89 7.44 -14.54
N HIS A 247 -17.81 7.73 -13.25
CA HIS A 247 -18.74 8.65 -12.59
C HIS A 247 -18.39 10.09 -13.01
N VAL A 248 -19.03 10.56 -14.06
CA VAL A 248 -18.65 11.77 -14.82
C VAL A 248 -18.86 13.05 -14.01
N GLY A 249 -17.81 13.50 -13.32
CA GLY A 249 -17.63 14.92 -13.04
C GLY A 249 -16.66 15.52 -14.08
N LEU A 250 -16.84 16.77 -14.49
CA LEU A 250 -15.86 17.45 -15.35
C LEU A 250 -14.57 17.64 -14.53
N TYR A 251 -13.47 16.93 -14.91
CA TYR A 251 -12.14 16.98 -14.28
C TYR A 251 -12.03 16.27 -12.91
N THR A 252 -12.80 15.25 -12.65
CA THR A 252 -12.61 14.36 -11.49
C THR A 252 -11.88 13.09 -11.93
N ASN A 253 -10.97 12.61 -11.10
CA ASN A 253 -10.22 11.37 -11.34
C ASN A 253 -10.98 10.20 -10.74
N ASP A 254 -11.00 9.06 -11.43
CA ASP A 254 -11.37 7.76 -10.88
C ASP A 254 -10.15 6.86 -10.74
N ASN A 255 -10.23 5.86 -9.88
CA ASN A 255 -9.20 4.81 -9.77
C ASN A 255 -9.38 3.78 -10.89
N ILE A 256 -8.29 3.47 -11.57
CA ILE A 256 -8.25 2.54 -12.70
C ILE A 256 -7.33 1.37 -12.36
N LEU A 257 -7.85 0.17 -12.34
CA LEU A 257 -7.10 -1.07 -12.16
C LEU A 257 -6.95 -1.77 -13.50
N VAL A 258 -5.71 -2.06 -13.89
CA VAL A 258 -5.37 -2.76 -15.12
C VAL A 258 -4.64 -4.05 -14.77
N LYS A 259 -5.11 -5.18 -15.30
CA LYS A 259 -4.41 -6.45 -15.27
C LYS A 259 -3.68 -6.64 -16.60
N LEU A 260 -2.39 -6.91 -16.50
CA LEU A 260 -1.52 -7.19 -17.64
C LEU A 260 -1.07 -8.65 -17.64
N SER A 261 -0.97 -9.22 -18.84
CA SER A 261 -0.32 -10.52 -19.03
C SER A 261 1.20 -10.41 -18.77
N HIS A 262 1.89 -11.54 -18.73
CA HIS A 262 3.35 -11.60 -18.66
C HIS A 262 4.03 -10.88 -19.84
N GLN A 263 3.39 -10.82 -21.02
CA GLN A 263 3.90 -10.13 -22.21
C GLN A 263 3.54 -8.63 -22.25
N GLY A 264 2.88 -8.09 -21.22
CA GLY A 264 2.45 -6.70 -21.16
C GLY A 264 1.16 -6.41 -21.93
N GLU A 265 0.37 -7.42 -22.31
CA GLU A 265 -0.93 -7.23 -22.95
C GLU A 265 -2.00 -6.96 -21.89
N VAL A 266 -2.91 -6.01 -22.13
CA VAL A 266 -4.04 -5.75 -21.25
C VAL A 266 -5.03 -6.93 -21.30
N GLU A 267 -5.23 -7.58 -20.16
CA GLU A 267 -6.20 -8.68 -20.04
C GLU A 267 -7.59 -8.18 -19.67
N TRP A 268 -7.66 -7.24 -18.73
CA TRP A 268 -8.88 -6.55 -18.34
C TRP A 268 -8.59 -5.23 -17.61
N THR A 269 -9.60 -4.38 -17.55
CA THR A 269 -9.60 -3.11 -16.80
C THR A 269 -10.82 -3.02 -15.90
N ARG A 270 -10.70 -2.26 -14.79
CA ARG A 270 -11.80 -1.90 -13.89
C ARG A 270 -11.62 -0.47 -13.43
N CYS A 271 -12.72 0.26 -13.32
CA CYS A 271 -12.72 1.60 -12.74
C CYS A 271 -13.58 1.63 -11.48
N TYR A 272 -13.15 2.43 -10.53
CA TYR A 272 -13.81 2.59 -9.25
C TYR A 272 -13.80 4.07 -8.86
N GLY A 273 -14.94 4.57 -8.40
CA GLY A 273 -15.04 5.96 -7.98
C GLY A 273 -16.44 6.44 -7.65
N GLY A 274 -16.55 7.75 -7.55
CA GLY A 274 -17.80 8.47 -7.30
C GLY A 274 -17.88 9.76 -8.10
N SER A 275 -18.68 10.72 -7.62
CA SER A 275 -18.89 11.98 -8.37
C SER A 275 -17.77 13.02 -8.20
N ASN A 276 -16.81 12.80 -7.29
CA ASN A 276 -15.67 13.69 -7.04
C ASN A 276 -14.35 13.01 -7.46
N SER A 277 -13.24 13.24 -6.74
CA SER A 277 -11.93 12.75 -7.17
C SER A 277 -11.41 11.60 -6.30
N GLU A 278 -10.95 10.57 -6.97
CA GLU A 278 -10.24 9.45 -6.40
C GLU A 278 -8.80 9.41 -6.92
N ASN A 279 -7.84 9.16 -6.01
CA ASN A 279 -6.46 8.94 -6.39
C ASN A 279 -5.99 7.58 -5.87
N SER A 280 -5.34 6.83 -6.75
CA SER A 280 -4.74 5.54 -6.43
C SER A 280 -3.43 5.72 -5.66
N TYR A 281 -3.07 4.75 -4.80
CA TYR A 281 -1.78 4.75 -4.10
C TYR A 281 -1.10 3.39 -4.13
N CYS A 282 -1.73 2.34 -3.60
CA CYS A 282 -1.13 1.01 -3.60
C CYS A 282 -2.19 -0.09 -3.71
N LEU A 283 -1.74 -1.26 -4.10
CA LEU A 283 -2.55 -2.47 -4.13
C LEU A 283 -1.73 -3.68 -3.65
N MET A 284 -2.44 -4.72 -3.22
CA MET A 284 -1.85 -6.03 -2.92
C MET A 284 -2.78 -7.13 -3.43
N GLU A 285 -2.20 -8.11 -4.12
CA GLU A 285 -2.90 -9.35 -4.44
C GLU A 285 -2.95 -10.26 -3.22
N LEU A 286 -4.11 -10.86 -3.02
CA LEU A 286 -4.42 -11.80 -1.94
C LEU A 286 -4.74 -13.16 -2.54
N GLY A 287 -4.79 -14.21 -1.72
CA GLY A 287 -5.10 -15.55 -2.23
C GLY A 287 -6.49 -15.69 -2.87
N ASN A 288 -7.37 -14.70 -2.74
CA ASN A 288 -8.77 -14.74 -3.22
C ASN A 288 -9.27 -13.36 -3.70
N GLY A 289 -8.41 -12.52 -4.23
CA GLY A 289 -8.75 -11.20 -4.77
C GLY A 289 -7.71 -10.14 -4.46
N LEU A 290 -8.09 -8.87 -4.45
CA LEU A 290 -7.19 -7.73 -4.28
C LEU A 290 -7.65 -6.84 -3.13
N ILE A 291 -6.72 -6.17 -2.47
CA ILE A 291 -6.98 -4.98 -1.66
C ILE A 291 -6.35 -3.78 -2.35
N LEU A 292 -7.13 -2.75 -2.61
CA LEU A 292 -6.73 -1.50 -3.23
C LEU A 292 -6.81 -0.40 -2.17
N ALA A 293 -5.85 0.49 -2.16
CA ALA A 293 -5.85 1.65 -1.29
C ALA A 293 -5.66 2.93 -2.11
N GLY A 294 -6.60 3.83 -1.96
CA GLY A 294 -6.62 5.15 -2.57
C GLY A 294 -7.10 6.19 -1.57
N ASN A 295 -7.27 7.42 -2.02
CA ASN A 295 -8.04 8.41 -1.27
C ASN A 295 -9.20 8.93 -2.13
N SER A 296 -10.23 9.45 -1.47
CA SER A 296 -11.43 9.96 -2.13
C SER A 296 -12.07 11.10 -1.35
N ASP A 297 -12.75 11.99 -2.08
CA ASP A 297 -13.67 12.98 -1.52
C ASP A 297 -15.13 12.80 -2.01
N SER A 298 -15.48 11.59 -2.50
CA SER A 298 -16.82 11.19 -2.93
C SER A 298 -17.65 10.58 -1.81
N GLU A 299 -18.98 10.69 -1.94
CA GLU A 299 -19.98 10.10 -1.01
C GLU A 299 -20.95 9.16 -1.74
N ASP A 300 -20.76 8.94 -3.03
CA ASP A 300 -21.65 8.18 -3.90
C ASP A 300 -20.86 7.19 -4.79
N GLY A 301 -21.51 6.59 -5.76
CA GLY A 301 -20.88 5.59 -6.60
C GLY A 301 -20.45 4.36 -5.80
N ASP A 302 -19.21 3.92 -5.98
CA ASP A 302 -18.62 2.79 -5.26
C ASP A 302 -18.32 3.11 -3.78
N LEU A 303 -18.45 4.37 -3.39
CA LEU A 303 -18.28 4.85 -2.01
C LEU A 303 -19.59 5.02 -1.25
N GLN A 304 -20.72 4.72 -1.88
CA GLN A 304 -22.00 4.71 -1.17
C GLN A 304 -21.91 3.76 0.03
N ASP A 305 -22.22 4.28 1.22
CA ASP A 305 -22.09 3.55 2.50
C ASP A 305 -20.65 3.24 2.96
N ALA A 306 -19.63 3.86 2.35
CA ALA A 306 -18.22 3.64 2.72
C ALA A 306 -17.75 4.38 3.99
N ASN A 307 -18.62 5.17 4.63
CA ASN A 307 -18.34 5.94 5.86
C ASN A 307 -17.34 7.09 5.67
N TYR A 308 -17.47 7.85 4.58
CA TYR A 308 -16.66 9.05 4.33
C TYR A 308 -16.89 10.15 5.39
N HIS A 309 -15.80 10.83 5.82
CA HIS A 309 -15.83 11.92 6.80
C HIS A 309 -15.72 13.27 6.10
N LEU A 310 -16.85 13.92 5.85
CA LEU A 310 -16.90 15.21 5.16
C LEU A 310 -16.11 16.30 5.89
N GLY A 311 -15.06 16.78 5.28
CA GLY A 311 -14.26 17.90 5.74
C GLY A 311 -14.04 18.95 4.64
N TYR A 312 -13.59 20.14 5.04
CA TYR A 312 -13.29 21.23 4.11
C TYR A 312 -12.01 21.94 4.54
N TRP A 313 -11.08 22.09 3.60
CA TRP A 313 -9.93 22.97 3.75
C TRP A 313 -10.38 24.44 3.81
N HIS A 314 -9.55 25.35 4.34
CA HIS A 314 -9.87 26.78 4.52
C HIS A 314 -10.35 27.48 3.23
N THR A 315 -10.02 26.96 2.06
CA THR A 315 -10.46 27.48 0.76
C THR A 315 -11.81 26.95 0.29
N GLY A 316 -12.45 26.08 1.09
CA GLY A 316 -13.70 25.42 0.74
C GLY A 316 -13.53 24.18 -0.17
N VAL A 317 -12.29 23.70 -0.38
CA VAL A 317 -12.01 22.43 -1.05
C VAL A 317 -12.32 21.28 -0.08
N ARG A 318 -12.98 20.23 -0.56
CA ARG A 318 -13.23 19.01 0.24
C ARG A 318 -11.91 18.34 0.58
N THR A 319 -11.86 17.75 1.77
CA THR A 319 -10.72 16.92 2.19
C THR A 319 -10.96 15.47 1.77
N THR A 320 -9.90 14.70 1.66
CA THR A 320 -9.96 13.29 1.26
C THR A 320 -9.79 12.38 2.45
N ASP A 321 -10.50 11.24 2.44
CA ASP A 321 -10.28 10.11 3.33
C ASP A 321 -9.47 9.01 2.64
N VAL A 322 -8.76 8.18 3.43
CA VAL A 322 -8.25 6.89 2.95
C VAL A 322 -9.41 6.02 2.50
N TRP A 323 -9.36 5.53 1.28
CA TRP A 323 -10.34 4.61 0.73
C TRP A 323 -9.73 3.22 0.52
N LEU A 324 -10.24 2.22 1.22
CA LEU A 324 -9.89 0.82 0.99
C LEU A 324 -11.02 0.12 0.23
N LEU A 325 -10.63 -0.59 -0.81
CA LEU A 325 -11.52 -1.34 -1.68
C LEU A 325 -11.05 -2.79 -1.76
N ARG A 326 -11.88 -3.72 -1.32
CA ARG A 326 -11.64 -5.17 -1.41
C ARG A 326 -12.40 -5.71 -2.61
N THR A 327 -11.69 -6.44 -3.50
CA THR A 327 -12.28 -7.05 -4.69
C THR A 327 -12.03 -8.55 -4.73
N ASP A 328 -12.77 -9.27 -5.58
CA ASP A 328 -12.39 -10.60 -6.04
C ASP A 328 -11.26 -10.53 -7.08
N MET A 329 -10.85 -11.68 -7.65
CA MET A 329 -9.77 -11.76 -8.65
C MET A 329 -10.17 -11.15 -10.00
N ASP A 330 -11.45 -10.99 -10.27
CA ASP A 330 -11.99 -10.37 -11.49
C ASP A 330 -12.21 -8.86 -11.33
N GLY A 331 -11.86 -8.30 -10.15
CA GLY A 331 -12.01 -6.89 -9.83
C GLY A 331 -13.42 -6.49 -9.37
N ASN A 332 -14.34 -7.43 -9.09
CA ASN A 332 -15.66 -7.08 -8.55
C ASN A 332 -15.55 -6.73 -7.07
N ILE A 333 -16.25 -5.66 -6.65
CA ILE A 333 -16.20 -5.13 -5.29
C ILE A 333 -16.84 -6.13 -4.30
N LEU A 334 -16.12 -6.48 -3.26
CA LEU A 334 -16.61 -7.25 -2.12
C LEU A 334 -17.01 -6.35 -0.96
N TRP A 335 -16.21 -5.32 -0.69
CA TRP A 335 -16.54 -4.24 0.24
C TRP A 335 -15.71 -2.97 -0.05
N SER A 336 -16.23 -1.84 0.38
CA SER A 336 -15.67 -0.49 0.23
C SER A 336 -15.75 0.22 1.58
N ARG A 337 -14.66 0.90 2.03
CA ARG A 337 -14.59 1.61 3.31
C ARG A 337 -13.69 2.83 3.22
N CYS A 338 -14.16 3.94 3.81
CA CYS A 338 -13.36 5.13 4.05
C CYS A 338 -12.92 5.21 5.52
N TYR A 339 -11.73 5.76 5.73
CA TYR A 339 -11.14 5.99 7.06
C TYR A 339 -10.48 7.35 7.07
N GLY A 340 -10.73 8.14 8.12
CA GLY A 340 -10.17 9.47 8.20
C GLY A 340 -10.90 10.38 9.19
N GLY A 341 -10.87 11.65 8.88
CA GLY A 341 -11.56 12.67 9.64
C GLY A 341 -11.78 13.95 8.85
N SER A 342 -11.78 15.12 9.51
CA SER A 342 -12.06 16.38 8.82
C SER A 342 -10.86 16.98 8.06
N GLY A 343 -9.65 16.37 8.14
CA GLY A 343 -8.45 16.77 7.41
C GLY A 343 -8.22 15.94 6.15
N PHE A 344 -7.02 16.05 5.56
CA PHE A 344 -6.59 15.19 4.47
C PHE A 344 -5.99 13.91 5.02
N ASP A 345 -6.51 12.78 4.56
CA ASP A 345 -6.04 11.45 4.92
C ASP A 345 -5.70 10.67 3.64
N THR A 346 -4.50 10.12 3.60
CA THR A 346 -3.93 9.54 2.38
C THR A 346 -3.22 8.23 2.71
N PRO A 347 -3.53 7.09 2.05
CA PRO A 347 -2.81 5.85 2.27
C PRO A 347 -1.44 5.87 1.58
N TRP A 348 -0.55 4.98 2.02
CA TRP A 348 0.76 4.77 1.38
C TRP A 348 1.06 3.31 1.11
N ARG A 349 0.86 2.45 2.13
CA ARG A 349 1.02 0.98 2.02
C ARG A 349 -0.10 0.26 2.76
N VAL A 350 -0.48 -0.88 2.22
CA VAL A 350 -1.44 -1.81 2.84
C VAL A 350 -0.81 -3.20 2.92
N PHE A 351 -0.98 -3.88 4.05
CA PHE A 351 -0.47 -5.23 4.27
C PHE A 351 -1.57 -6.12 4.83
N GLN A 352 -1.73 -7.32 4.26
CA GLN A 352 -2.60 -8.32 4.87
C GLN A 352 -1.91 -8.95 6.09
N ASN A 353 -2.68 -9.18 7.14
CA ASN A 353 -2.26 -9.86 8.35
C ASN A 353 -2.68 -11.33 8.33
N VAL A 354 -2.07 -12.16 9.21
CA VAL A 354 -2.37 -13.59 9.29
C VAL A 354 -3.81 -13.91 9.69
N ASP A 355 -4.50 -12.96 10.34
CA ASP A 355 -5.93 -13.06 10.71
C ASP A 355 -6.88 -12.66 9.55
N GLY A 356 -6.32 -12.33 8.39
CA GLY A 356 -7.05 -11.87 7.21
C GLY A 356 -7.41 -10.40 7.21
N GLY A 357 -7.18 -9.67 8.31
CA GLY A 357 -7.34 -8.21 8.38
C GLY A 357 -6.19 -7.47 7.72
N PHE A 358 -6.19 -6.14 7.82
CA PHE A 358 -5.22 -5.29 7.12
C PHE A 358 -4.57 -4.29 8.07
N THR A 359 -3.27 -4.07 7.87
CA THR A 359 -2.56 -2.92 8.45
C THR A 359 -2.28 -1.93 7.34
N VAL A 360 -2.65 -0.68 7.57
CA VAL A 360 -2.50 0.43 6.61
C VAL A 360 -1.60 1.48 7.20
N PHE A 361 -0.67 1.96 6.39
CA PHE A 361 0.16 3.12 6.66
C PHE A 361 -0.21 4.24 5.71
N GLY A 362 -0.26 5.45 6.24
CA GLY A 362 -0.59 6.62 5.47
C GLY A 362 -0.17 7.90 6.18
N LEU A 363 -0.64 9.01 5.66
CA LEU A 363 -0.49 10.34 6.24
C LEU A 363 -1.85 10.89 6.64
N THR A 364 -1.91 11.59 7.76
CA THR A 364 -3.13 12.25 8.24
C THR A 364 -2.87 13.71 8.60
N GLU A 365 -3.84 14.56 8.28
CA GLU A 365 -4.00 15.93 8.78
C GLU A 365 -5.27 16.05 9.66
N SER A 366 -5.92 14.92 9.94
CA SER A 366 -7.12 14.84 10.77
C SER A 366 -6.80 14.71 12.26
N LYS A 367 -7.76 15.10 13.10
CA LYS A 367 -7.71 15.01 14.57
C LYS A 367 -9.05 14.57 15.17
N ASP A 368 -9.93 14.10 14.33
CA ASP A 368 -11.30 13.66 14.65
C ASP A 368 -11.68 12.47 13.75
N GLY A 369 -12.94 12.09 13.72
CA GLY A 369 -13.37 10.93 12.96
C GLY A 369 -12.72 9.65 13.52
N ASP A 370 -12.07 8.90 12.64
CA ASP A 370 -11.30 7.70 12.98
C ASP A 370 -9.92 8.04 13.58
N VAL A 371 -9.44 9.30 13.45
CA VAL A 371 -8.08 9.72 13.84
C VAL A 371 -8.09 10.37 15.22
N GLN A 372 -8.26 9.58 16.28
CA GLN A 372 -8.34 10.07 17.64
C GLN A 372 -6.96 10.29 18.29
N SER A 373 -5.96 9.50 17.94
CA SER A 373 -4.63 9.55 18.55
C SER A 373 -3.85 10.82 18.20
N ALA A 374 -4.17 11.47 17.08
CA ALA A 374 -3.52 12.70 16.64
C ALA A 374 -3.88 13.94 17.45
N GLN A 375 -4.95 13.91 18.27
CA GLN A 375 -5.39 15.05 19.10
C GLN A 375 -4.29 15.60 20.02
N ASN A 376 -3.36 14.77 20.46
CA ASN A 376 -2.26 15.18 21.32
C ASN A 376 -1.02 15.66 20.55
N LEU A 377 -1.05 15.64 19.22
CA LEU A 377 0.06 16.00 18.32
C LEU A 377 -0.18 17.35 17.62
N ILE A 378 -1.10 18.16 18.15
CA ILE A 378 -1.48 19.46 17.57
C ILE A 378 -0.38 20.49 17.78
N TYR A 379 -0.08 21.29 16.75
CA TYR A 379 0.82 22.43 16.82
C TYR A 379 0.37 23.48 17.84
N PRO A 380 1.28 24.25 18.46
CA PRO A 380 0.93 25.40 19.27
C PRO A 380 0.08 26.46 18.54
N THR A 381 0.18 26.53 17.21
CA THR A 381 -0.66 27.39 16.36
C THR A 381 -2.07 26.84 16.10
N GLY A 382 -2.37 25.62 16.57
CA GLY A 382 -3.66 24.94 16.35
C GLY A 382 -3.72 24.11 15.07
N ASP A 383 -2.67 24.10 14.27
CA ASP A 383 -2.53 23.29 13.07
C ASP A 383 -1.94 21.91 13.41
N LEU A 384 -2.41 20.85 12.76
CA LEU A 384 -1.90 19.51 13.03
C LEU A 384 -0.58 19.23 12.28
N GLY A 385 -0.43 19.75 11.06
CA GLY A 385 0.56 19.31 10.09
C GLY A 385 0.40 17.82 9.75
N ARG A 386 1.17 17.31 8.83
CA ARG A 386 1.14 15.89 8.45
C ARG A 386 1.74 15.01 9.52
N LYS A 387 1.09 13.87 9.79
CA LYS A 387 1.57 12.80 10.67
C LYS A 387 1.51 11.47 9.93
N ILE A 388 2.44 10.56 10.23
CA ILE A 388 2.29 9.17 9.81
C ILE A 388 1.09 8.61 10.55
N TRP A 389 0.20 7.98 9.83
CA TRP A 389 -0.98 7.31 10.38
C TRP A 389 -0.91 5.83 10.11
N MET A 390 -0.98 5.03 11.17
CA MET A 390 -1.04 3.59 11.12
C MET A 390 -2.36 3.15 11.70
N PHE A 391 -3.09 2.30 10.98
CA PHE A 391 -4.30 1.69 11.52
C PHE A 391 -4.45 0.24 11.08
N ARG A 392 -5.23 -0.52 11.83
CA ARG A 392 -5.52 -1.91 11.56
C ARG A 392 -7.01 -2.15 11.46
N THR A 393 -7.40 -2.99 10.50
CA THR A 393 -8.77 -3.44 10.31
C THR A 393 -8.88 -4.96 10.49
N ASP A 394 -10.09 -5.45 10.68
CA ASP A 394 -10.40 -6.86 10.48
C ASP A 394 -10.52 -7.19 8.98
N ALA A 395 -10.82 -8.46 8.65
CA ALA A 395 -10.98 -8.94 7.27
C ALA A 395 -12.16 -8.31 6.51
N ASN A 396 -13.14 -7.73 7.23
CA ASN A 396 -14.31 -7.06 6.67
C ASN A 396 -14.12 -5.53 6.56
N GLY A 397 -12.92 -5.04 6.86
CA GLY A 397 -12.61 -3.61 6.85
C GLY A 397 -13.12 -2.85 8.09
N ASN A 398 -13.51 -3.49 9.19
CA ASN A 398 -13.87 -2.76 10.40
C ASN A 398 -12.59 -2.30 11.11
N LEU A 399 -12.52 -1.01 11.46
CA LEU A 399 -11.39 -0.43 12.17
C LEU A 399 -11.25 -1.06 13.56
N LEU A 400 -10.08 -1.61 13.85
CA LEU A 400 -9.76 -2.21 15.14
C LEU A 400 -9.02 -1.24 16.06
N TRP A 401 -8.02 -0.55 15.52
CA TRP A 401 -7.27 0.49 16.23
C TRP A 401 -6.54 1.40 15.23
N GLU A 402 -6.10 2.55 15.71
CA GLU A 402 -5.30 3.50 14.95
C GLU A 402 -4.24 4.20 15.82
N ARG A 403 -3.19 4.70 15.18
CA ARG A 403 -2.15 5.50 15.83
C ARG A 403 -1.51 6.49 14.86
N ALA A 404 -1.48 7.75 15.27
CA ALA A 404 -0.66 8.77 14.64
C ALA A 404 0.75 8.78 15.25
N ILE A 405 1.77 8.90 14.39
CA ILE A 405 3.18 8.96 14.74
C ILE A 405 3.73 10.28 14.22
N GLY A 406 4.38 11.03 15.06
CA GLY A 406 4.98 12.31 14.70
C GLY A 406 5.21 13.19 15.91
N HIS A 407 5.62 14.42 15.67
CA HIS A 407 5.93 15.36 16.73
C HIS A 407 5.06 16.62 16.64
N THR A 408 4.75 17.25 17.78
CA THR A 408 3.94 18.48 17.85
C THR A 408 4.58 19.70 17.20
N MET A 409 5.84 19.62 16.82
CA MET A 409 6.63 20.74 16.32
C MET A 409 7.06 20.57 14.85
N CYS A 410 6.82 19.40 14.21
CA CYS A 410 7.19 19.14 12.82
C CYS A 410 5.97 19.18 11.91
N SER A 411 5.96 20.09 10.93
CA SER A 411 4.85 20.29 10.01
C SER A 411 4.92 19.39 8.78
N ARG A 412 6.12 19.00 8.37
CA ARG A 412 6.36 18.24 7.15
C ARG A 412 6.92 16.87 7.48
N ILE A 413 6.07 15.87 7.35
CA ILE A 413 6.43 14.45 7.39
C ILE A 413 5.91 13.83 6.10
N GLY A 414 6.76 13.02 5.46
CA GLY A 414 6.41 12.20 4.31
C GLY A 414 6.79 10.75 4.59
N ILE A 415 6.00 9.80 4.12
CA ILE A 415 6.40 8.40 4.06
C ILE A 415 7.03 8.18 2.68
N GLY A 416 8.23 7.62 2.65
CA GLY A 416 8.84 7.12 1.43
C GLY A 416 8.40 5.69 1.18
N ASP A 417 8.60 4.80 2.17
CA ASP A 417 8.17 3.42 2.04
C ASP A 417 8.05 2.73 3.41
N VAL A 418 7.39 1.57 3.43
CA VAL A 418 7.22 0.74 4.63
C VAL A 418 7.53 -0.71 4.31
N LEU A 419 8.40 -1.31 5.10
CA LEU A 419 8.74 -2.72 5.06
C LEU A 419 8.02 -3.47 6.18
N LYS A 420 7.29 -4.53 5.86
CA LYS A 420 6.71 -5.46 6.83
C LYS A 420 7.70 -6.57 7.13
N GLU A 421 8.15 -6.70 8.37
CA GLU A 421 9.03 -7.79 8.82
C GLU A 421 8.23 -8.97 9.38
N SER A 422 7.17 -8.67 10.09
CA SER A 422 6.24 -9.66 10.64
C SER A 422 4.82 -9.09 10.67
N ASP A 423 3.88 -9.84 11.21
CA ASP A 423 2.49 -9.36 11.36
C ASP A 423 2.34 -8.16 12.31
N ARG A 424 3.40 -7.84 13.03
CA ARG A 424 3.41 -6.80 14.07
C ARG A 424 4.59 -5.84 13.98
N GLU A 425 5.60 -6.14 13.17
CA GLU A 425 6.84 -5.38 13.11
C GLU A 425 7.03 -4.78 11.73
N TYR A 426 7.34 -3.50 11.71
CA TYR A 426 7.47 -2.72 10.48
C TYR A 426 8.64 -1.76 10.58
N VAL A 427 9.31 -1.54 9.46
CA VAL A 427 10.33 -0.49 9.31
C VAL A 427 9.80 0.55 8.34
N ILE A 428 9.77 1.81 8.77
CA ILE A 428 9.26 2.92 7.99
C ILE A 428 10.45 3.79 7.56
N ALA A 429 10.65 3.94 6.26
CA ALA A 429 11.50 4.96 5.70
C ALA A 429 10.65 6.21 5.45
N ALA A 430 10.95 7.27 6.16
CA ALA A 430 10.20 8.52 6.12
C ALA A 430 11.14 9.70 5.91
N THR A 431 10.57 10.83 5.60
CA THR A 431 11.24 12.12 5.58
C THR A 431 10.61 13.00 6.63
N SER A 432 11.42 13.64 7.44
CA SER A 432 10.96 14.56 8.46
C SER A 432 11.74 15.86 8.42
N GLU A 433 11.00 16.96 8.58
CA GLU A 433 11.58 18.27 8.79
C GLU A 433 12.32 18.29 10.13
N THR A 434 13.62 18.59 10.11
CA THR A 434 14.44 18.73 11.32
C THR A 434 14.93 20.16 11.44
N MET A 435 14.89 20.71 12.67
CA MET A 435 15.63 21.91 12.97
C MET A 435 17.01 21.53 13.52
N LEU A 436 18.01 22.25 13.07
CA LEU A 436 19.40 22.07 13.50
C LEU A 436 19.52 22.21 15.02
N GLY A 437 19.73 21.12 15.73
CA GLY A 437 19.99 21.05 17.15
C GLY A 437 20.53 19.67 17.49
N GLU A 438 21.79 19.62 17.90
CA GLU A 438 22.39 18.41 18.45
C GLU A 438 21.56 17.95 19.65
N HIS A 439 21.03 16.74 19.65
CA HIS A 439 20.94 15.91 20.86
C HIS A 439 20.51 14.45 20.55
N ASN A 440 21.42 13.54 20.82
CA ASN A 440 21.21 12.14 21.28
C ASN A 440 19.94 11.39 20.84
N GLY A 441 19.59 11.38 19.55
CA GLY A 441 18.54 10.49 19.04
C GLY A 441 17.10 10.88 19.36
N ASP A 442 16.87 11.92 20.15
CA ASP A 442 15.54 12.45 20.40
C ASP A 442 15.25 13.65 19.49
N TYR A 443 14.24 13.50 18.64
CA TYR A 443 13.79 14.53 17.72
C TYR A 443 13.17 15.71 18.46
N TYR A 444 13.77 16.89 18.33
CA TYR A 444 13.15 18.16 18.72
C TYR A 444 13.14 19.11 17.53
N CYS A 445 11.97 19.33 16.92
CA CYS A 445 11.75 20.55 16.17
C CYS A 445 11.71 21.71 17.18
N THR A 446 12.70 22.59 17.18
CA THR A 446 12.70 23.73 18.08
C THR A 446 11.88 24.88 17.52
N ASN A 447 11.08 25.56 18.38
CA ASN A 447 10.24 26.72 18.04
C ASN A 447 11.05 28.00 17.77
N ASP A 448 12.28 27.90 17.29
CA ASP A 448 13.06 29.09 17.06
C ASP A 448 12.69 29.71 15.70
N THR A 449 11.74 30.65 15.74
CA THR A 449 11.26 31.44 14.59
C THR A 449 12.33 32.38 14.00
N LEU A 450 13.57 32.24 14.41
CA LEU A 450 14.68 33.10 13.98
C LEU A 450 15.57 32.45 12.92
N PHE A 451 15.36 31.16 12.56
CA PHE A 451 16.12 30.48 11.51
C PHE A 451 15.24 30.17 10.31
N ASP A 452 15.48 30.87 9.23
CA ASP A 452 14.81 30.73 7.91
C ASP A 452 15.34 29.52 7.12
N GLY A 453 15.81 28.46 7.80
CA GLY A 453 16.42 27.28 7.19
C GLY A 453 15.86 25.98 7.75
N HIS A 454 14.83 25.45 7.09
CA HIS A 454 14.33 24.09 7.30
C HIS A 454 15.19 23.09 6.53
N THR A 455 15.44 21.91 7.10
CA THR A 455 16.14 20.82 6.42
C THR A 455 15.30 19.55 6.56
N MET A 456 15.03 18.91 5.45
CA MET A 456 14.41 17.58 5.44
C MET A 456 15.52 16.53 5.54
N ASN A 457 15.31 15.51 6.37
CA ASN A 457 16.26 14.41 6.52
C ASN A 457 15.53 13.07 6.43
N TYR A 458 16.25 12.00 6.08
CA TYR A 458 15.74 10.65 6.20
C TYR A 458 15.44 10.38 7.68
N TRP A 459 14.27 9.85 7.93
CA TRP A 459 13.84 9.40 9.25
C TRP A 459 13.41 7.94 9.12
N VAL A 460 14.21 7.04 9.66
CA VAL A 460 13.91 5.61 9.66
C VAL A 460 13.55 5.18 11.06
N LEU A 461 12.43 4.46 11.17
CA LEU A 461 11.93 4.01 12.47
C LEU A 461 11.43 2.56 12.36
N HIS A 462 11.74 1.78 13.41
CA HIS A 462 11.18 0.44 13.61
C HIS A 462 10.05 0.53 14.63
N VAL A 463 8.89 -0.01 14.26
CA VAL A 463 7.69 0.03 15.09
C VAL A 463 7.13 -1.36 15.29
N THR A 464 6.68 -1.63 16.53
CA THR A 464 5.99 -2.87 16.89
C THR A 464 4.57 -2.59 17.34
N ASP A 465 3.60 -3.27 16.72
CA ASP A 465 2.24 -3.38 17.23
C ASP A 465 2.21 -4.34 18.43
N THR A 466 1.98 -3.79 19.62
CA THR A 466 1.96 -4.56 20.87
C THR A 466 0.54 -4.91 21.34
N VAL A 467 -0.49 -4.67 20.53
CA VAL A 467 -1.87 -5.04 20.84
C VAL A 467 -2.01 -6.55 21.01
N ASP A 468 -2.57 -6.98 22.11
CA ASP A 468 -2.87 -8.39 22.36
C ASP A 468 -4.21 -8.79 21.73
N TYR A 469 -4.17 -9.32 20.51
CA TYR A 469 -5.36 -9.78 19.79
C TYR A 469 -5.95 -11.08 20.37
N THR A 470 -5.25 -11.79 21.26
CA THR A 470 -5.78 -13.01 21.88
C THR A 470 -6.86 -12.70 22.92
N THR A 471 -6.86 -11.48 23.44
CA THR A 471 -7.86 -10.97 24.39
C THR A 471 -8.97 -10.16 23.71
N TYR A 472 -8.83 -9.86 22.42
CA TYR A 472 -9.83 -9.16 21.64
C TYR A 472 -11.01 -10.10 21.38
N GLN A 473 -12.01 -10.03 22.22
CA GLN A 473 -13.33 -10.58 21.90
C GLN A 473 -14.05 -9.55 21.03
N VAL A 474 -14.18 -9.83 19.74
CA VAL A 474 -15.12 -9.10 18.89
C VAL A 474 -16.47 -9.10 19.63
N PRO A 475 -17.08 -7.93 19.92
CA PRO A 475 -18.37 -7.89 20.56
C PRO A 475 -19.33 -8.84 19.84
N GLU A 476 -20.17 -9.54 20.59
CA GLU A 476 -21.03 -10.63 20.08
C GLU A 476 -21.94 -10.18 18.92
N TRP A 477 -22.23 -8.86 18.81
CA TRP A 477 -22.97 -8.24 17.71
C TRP A 477 -22.10 -7.86 16.49
N GLN A 478 -20.76 -7.84 16.63
CA GLN A 478 -19.78 -7.65 15.54
C GLN A 478 -19.12 -8.95 15.09
N GLN A 479 -19.31 -10.04 15.86
CA GLN A 479 -18.91 -11.35 15.35
C GLN A 479 -19.80 -11.63 14.15
N PRO A 480 -19.22 -11.86 12.92
CA PRO A 480 -19.97 -12.59 11.92
C PRO A 480 -20.48 -13.80 12.69
N GLN A 481 -21.79 -14.01 12.72
CA GLN A 481 -22.27 -15.29 13.23
C GLN A 481 -21.50 -16.32 12.43
N GLU A 482 -20.56 -17.02 13.08
CA GLU A 482 -19.93 -18.16 12.45
C GLU A 482 -21.04 -19.12 12.13
N ARG A 483 -21.51 -19.02 10.91
CA ARG A 483 -22.33 -20.03 10.29
C ARG A 483 -21.40 -21.20 10.04
N THR A 484 -21.08 -21.93 11.10
CA THR A 484 -20.15 -23.04 11.05
C THR A 484 -20.80 -24.17 10.26
N SER A 485 -20.35 -24.32 9.01
CA SER A 485 -20.62 -25.52 8.26
C SER A 485 -19.89 -26.69 8.91
N GLN A 486 -20.60 -27.78 9.18
CA GLN A 486 -20.01 -28.99 9.74
C GLN A 486 -19.84 -30.06 8.65
N VAL A 487 -18.69 -30.72 8.68
CA VAL A 487 -18.38 -31.83 7.77
C VAL A 487 -18.06 -33.05 8.63
N TYR A 488 -18.87 -34.10 8.54
CA TYR A 488 -18.66 -35.31 9.33
C TYR A 488 -19.05 -36.59 8.58
N PRO A 489 -18.46 -37.75 8.91
CA PRO A 489 -17.30 -37.89 9.80
C PRO A 489 -16.08 -37.21 9.23
N ASN A 490 -15.25 -36.65 10.11
CA ASN A 490 -13.99 -36.02 9.74
C ASN A 490 -12.96 -36.32 10.84
N PRO A 491 -11.94 -37.15 10.62
CA PRO A 491 -11.55 -37.79 9.32
C PRO A 491 -12.53 -38.85 8.80
N THR A 492 -12.44 -39.12 7.49
CA THR A 492 -13.23 -40.12 6.78
C THR A 492 -12.41 -40.87 5.72
N ASN A 493 -12.94 -42.02 5.28
CA ASN A 493 -12.40 -42.78 4.13
C ASN A 493 -13.46 -43.15 3.09
N ASN A 494 -14.71 -42.76 3.29
CA ASN A 494 -15.78 -43.18 2.40
C ASN A 494 -16.72 -42.01 2.05
N THR A 495 -17.61 -41.64 2.96
CA THR A 495 -18.64 -40.63 2.70
C THR A 495 -18.57 -39.53 3.77
N VAL A 496 -18.79 -38.30 3.37
CA VAL A 496 -18.97 -37.14 4.26
C VAL A 496 -20.35 -36.54 4.10
N ARG A 497 -20.87 -36.03 5.19
CA ARG A 497 -22.07 -35.22 5.21
C ARG A 497 -21.74 -33.79 5.59
N ILE A 498 -22.28 -32.85 4.81
CA ILE A 498 -22.17 -31.41 5.05
C ILE A 498 -23.45 -30.92 5.69
N VAL A 499 -23.35 -30.19 6.79
CA VAL A 499 -24.47 -29.49 7.43
C VAL A 499 -24.16 -28.01 7.42
N LEU A 500 -25.02 -27.24 6.77
CA LEU A 500 -24.97 -25.80 6.74
C LEU A 500 -25.82 -25.21 7.88
N PRO A 501 -25.52 -23.99 8.34
CA PRO A 501 -26.36 -23.27 9.29
C PRO A 501 -27.79 -23.07 8.75
N GLU A 502 -28.75 -22.98 9.66
CA GLU A 502 -30.15 -22.69 9.36
C GLU A 502 -30.80 -23.69 8.36
N ASP A 503 -30.25 -24.93 8.28
CA ASP A 503 -30.69 -25.97 7.33
C ASP A 503 -30.64 -25.55 5.85
N ALA A 504 -29.74 -24.61 5.50
CA ALA A 504 -29.52 -24.19 4.13
C ALA A 504 -29.15 -25.39 3.22
N LEU A 505 -29.62 -25.35 1.98
CA LEU A 505 -29.39 -26.44 1.03
C LEU A 505 -28.04 -26.24 0.33
N VAL A 506 -27.26 -27.31 0.22
CA VAL A 506 -25.98 -27.32 -0.52
C VAL A 506 -26.29 -27.31 -2.03
N ASP A 507 -25.77 -26.30 -2.73
CA ASP A 507 -25.83 -26.23 -4.21
C ASP A 507 -24.56 -26.82 -4.83
N GLU A 508 -23.38 -26.37 -4.44
CA GLU A 508 -22.10 -26.86 -4.98
C GLU A 508 -21.05 -27.02 -3.87
N VAL A 509 -20.24 -28.08 -3.99
CA VAL A 509 -19.06 -28.31 -3.14
C VAL A 509 -17.84 -28.55 -4.00
N GLN A 510 -16.82 -27.75 -3.81
CA GLN A 510 -15.52 -27.85 -4.46
C GLN A 510 -14.46 -28.28 -3.46
N PHE A 511 -13.64 -29.27 -3.84
CA PHE A 511 -12.58 -29.83 -3.02
C PHE A 511 -11.22 -29.40 -3.57
N TYR A 512 -10.41 -28.76 -2.74
CA TYR A 512 -9.07 -28.33 -3.07
C TYR A 512 -8.05 -29.12 -2.25
N ASN A 513 -7.00 -29.64 -2.90
CA ASN A 513 -5.89 -30.31 -2.20
C ASN A 513 -4.98 -29.31 -1.46
N ALA A 514 -3.95 -29.81 -0.77
CA ALA A 514 -3.00 -28.98 -0.03
C ALA A 514 -2.18 -28.00 -0.90
N LEU A 515 -2.19 -28.18 -2.23
CA LEU A 515 -1.53 -27.29 -3.20
C LEU A 515 -2.52 -26.25 -3.79
N GLY A 516 -3.76 -26.18 -3.29
CA GLY A 516 -4.80 -25.29 -3.79
C GLY A 516 -5.42 -25.72 -5.11
N GLN A 517 -5.14 -26.92 -5.62
CA GLN A 517 -5.71 -27.42 -6.87
C GLN A 517 -7.11 -27.97 -6.65
N LEU A 518 -8.05 -27.60 -7.49
CA LEU A 518 -9.40 -28.16 -7.53
C LEU A 518 -9.32 -29.62 -7.98
N VAL A 519 -9.76 -30.56 -7.15
CA VAL A 519 -9.67 -32.00 -7.41
C VAL A 519 -11.04 -32.66 -7.57
N LYS A 520 -12.11 -32.06 -7.04
CA LYS A 520 -13.47 -32.58 -7.15
C LYS A 520 -14.51 -31.48 -7.02
N THR A 521 -15.58 -31.58 -7.79
CA THR A 521 -16.78 -30.72 -7.65
C THR A 521 -18.02 -31.62 -7.61
N VAL A 522 -18.93 -31.35 -6.66
CA VAL A 522 -20.20 -32.08 -6.48
C VAL A 522 -21.31 -31.04 -6.33
N ARG A 523 -22.49 -31.33 -6.92
CA ARG A 523 -23.65 -30.41 -6.91
C ARG A 523 -24.90 -31.07 -6.39
N GLY A 524 -25.74 -30.26 -5.71
CA GLY A 524 -27.10 -30.60 -5.33
C GLY A 524 -27.22 -31.70 -4.28
N THR A 525 -26.15 -31.98 -3.52
CA THR A 525 -26.19 -32.97 -2.44
C THR A 525 -25.28 -32.57 -1.27
N ASN A 526 -25.69 -32.91 -0.08
CA ASN A 526 -24.90 -32.73 1.15
C ASN A 526 -24.27 -34.07 1.63
N GLU A 527 -24.48 -35.19 0.94
CA GLU A 527 -23.77 -36.45 1.19
C GLU A 527 -22.87 -36.75 -0.02
N ILE A 528 -21.57 -36.83 0.22
CA ILE A 528 -20.53 -36.87 -0.82
C ILE A 528 -19.61 -38.07 -0.57
N GLU A 529 -19.52 -38.97 -1.56
CA GLU A 529 -18.46 -39.99 -1.58
C GLU A 529 -17.10 -39.35 -1.79
N VAL A 530 -16.13 -39.74 -0.98
CA VAL A 530 -14.73 -39.26 -1.04
C VAL A 530 -13.71 -40.40 -1.11
N ALA A 531 -14.17 -41.63 -1.33
CA ALA A 531 -13.32 -42.81 -1.48
C ALA A 531 -12.40 -42.76 -2.73
N ASP A 532 -12.70 -41.87 -3.68
CA ASP A 532 -11.90 -41.58 -4.87
C ASP A 532 -10.79 -40.52 -4.62
N LEU A 533 -10.80 -39.87 -3.46
CA LEU A 533 -9.78 -38.90 -3.10
C LEU A 533 -8.58 -39.60 -2.45
N VAL A 534 -7.37 -39.13 -2.75
CA VAL A 534 -6.13 -39.61 -2.12
C VAL A 534 -6.10 -39.18 -0.65
N GLU A 535 -5.49 -40.00 0.22
CA GLU A 535 -5.29 -39.63 1.62
C GLU A 535 -4.63 -38.23 1.72
N GLY A 536 -5.22 -37.37 2.55
CA GLY A 536 -4.73 -36.02 2.70
C GLY A 536 -5.71 -35.06 3.34
N VAL A 537 -5.32 -33.79 3.36
CA VAL A 537 -6.12 -32.69 3.87
C VAL A 537 -6.68 -31.91 2.66
N TYR A 538 -7.98 -31.67 2.70
CA TYR A 538 -8.70 -30.92 1.68
C TYR A 538 -9.39 -29.71 2.28
N MET A 539 -9.35 -28.59 1.56
CA MET A 539 -10.21 -27.43 1.81
C MET A 539 -11.46 -27.55 0.94
N LEU A 540 -12.62 -27.36 1.55
CA LEU A 540 -13.91 -27.38 0.87
C LEU A 540 -14.44 -25.96 0.77
N ARG A 541 -14.81 -25.57 -0.45
CA ARG A 541 -15.65 -24.42 -0.72
C ARG A 541 -17.05 -24.92 -0.99
N ILE A 542 -18.02 -24.45 -0.21
CA ILE A 542 -19.40 -24.91 -0.25
C ILE A 542 -20.28 -23.72 -0.57
N MET A 543 -21.00 -23.79 -1.68
CA MET A 543 -22.03 -22.80 -2.05
C MET A 543 -23.38 -23.34 -1.62
N ASP A 544 -24.18 -22.53 -0.95
CA ASP A 544 -25.57 -22.85 -0.70
C ASP A 544 -26.51 -22.37 -1.82
N ALA A 545 -27.78 -22.74 -1.73
CA ALA A 545 -28.79 -22.40 -2.75
C ALA A 545 -29.08 -20.88 -2.82
N ASP A 546 -28.70 -20.11 -1.81
CA ASP A 546 -28.86 -18.65 -1.75
C ASP A 546 -27.58 -17.93 -2.26
N GLY A 547 -26.57 -18.69 -2.72
CA GLY A 547 -25.31 -18.16 -3.24
C GLY A 547 -24.27 -17.78 -2.15
N ILE A 548 -24.52 -18.11 -0.87
CA ILE A 548 -23.60 -17.86 0.22
C ILE A 548 -22.48 -18.90 0.20
N CYS A 549 -21.24 -18.44 0.33
CA CYS A 549 -20.07 -19.32 0.34
C CYS A 549 -19.66 -19.67 1.78
N HIS A 550 -19.48 -20.98 2.04
CA HIS A 550 -19.00 -21.52 3.30
C HIS A 550 -17.70 -22.26 3.06
N ALA A 551 -16.83 -22.29 4.06
CA ALA A 551 -15.57 -23.03 4.01
C ALA A 551 -15.55 -24.11 5.09
N ALA A 552 -14.93 -25.26 4.77
CA ALA A 552 -14.70 -26.33 5.71
C ALA A 552 -13.38 -27.06 5.42
N ARG A 553 -12.85 -27.77 6.41
CA ARG A 553 -11.68 -28.64 6.27
C ARG A 553 -12.10 -30.09 6.37
N LEU A 554 -11.59 -30.93 5.47
CA LEU A 554 -11.79 -32.36 5.47
C LEU A 554 -10.43 -33.10 5.54
N VAL A 555 -10.37 -34.16 6.32
CA VAL A 555 -9.23 -35.09 6.36
C VAL A 555 -9.71 -36.44 5.81
N VAL A 556 -9.13 -36.87 4.70
CA VAL A 556 -9.34 -38.21 4.11
C VAL A 556 -8.23 -39.13 4.58
N LYS A 557 -8.57 -40.31 5.10
CA LYS A 557 -7.64 -41.35 5.53
C LYS A 557 -7.96 -42.65 4.81
N GLU A 558 -6.96 -43.57 4.74
CA GLU A 558 -7.16 -44.95 4.27
C GLU A 558 -8.12 -45.77 5.16
#